data_e59a0b771a204723d9393742054c3c8d
#
_entry.id   e59a0b771a204723d9393742054c3c8d
#
_cell.length_a   1.000
_cell.length_b   1.000
_cell.length_c   1.000
_cell.angle_alpha   90.00
_cell.angle_beta   90.00
_cell.angle_gamma   90.00
#
_symmetry.space_group_name_H-M   'P 1'
#
loop_
_entity.id
_entity.type
_entity.pdbx_description
1 polymer ?
#
loop_
_entity_poly.entity_id
_entity_poly.type
_entity_poly.pdbx_seq_one_letter_code
_entity_poly.pdbx_strand_id
1 'polypeptide(L)'
;MLQMNKKLFALCMALAISFYGFAQSNKLPKVQLPVFKKDTFNILRYGAKADGVTLNTKSINDAIIACNKKGGGVVVIPPGIWVTGPVELKSNVNLHLQRNSLLLFTRDFSQYKLVATNWEGLDQMRNQSPISASNETNIAVTGFGIIDGNGDAWRMVKKDKLNESQWKKLVASGGALSDDKKIWYPSEKSLKGSKYKNPGEILPEKNAAFYNDVKDFLRPNLLVFTKCNKILLEGVTFQNSPAWNLHPLMSENLTVRNINVKNPWYAQNGDGIDVESCKNVLIENSTFDVGDDGICIKSGRDEAGRKRSTPTENVLVRNCTVYNAHGGFVIGSEMSGGAKNIYVENCTFIGTDIGLRFKTTRGRGGVVENIFINNISMKDIIGEAILFDMYYAAQDPIALAGEKREAPKVVMLPVTEATPQFRNFRVSNVFCNGAEKAVFIRGLPEMNIKNIVFSNMILQATHGIEISEATGITFNNVEVIPADTNPVIDILNSNTIVFDKLKYPMSAELLFRVGGDRANNISVTNTNTFSAKQKMQFEFGAKEDALKIK
;
A
#
# COMPACT_ATOMS: atom_id res chain seq x y z
N MET A 1 23.59 47.70 -34.49
CA MET A 1 23.07 46.35 -34.78
C MET A 1 23.73 45.19 -33.98
N LEU A 2 24.88 45.41 -33.29
CA LEU A 2 25.61 44.35 -32.55
C LEU A 2 25.23 44.17 -31.07
N GLN A 3 24.49 45.11 -30.48
CA GLN A 3 24.13 45.02 -29.03
C GLN A 3 22.78 44.28 -28.78
N MET A 4 21.94 44.14 -29.79
CA MET A 4 20.64 43.48 -29.68
C MET A 4 20.76 41.93 -29.64
N ASN A 5 21.82 41.38 -30.25
CA ASN A 5 22.04 39.92 -30.31
C ASN A 5 22.57 39.30 -29.01
N LYS A 6 23.25 40.07 -28.14
CA LYS A 6 23.77 39.53 -26.89
C LYS A 6 22.68 39.31 -25.83
N LYS A 7 21.66 40.17 -25.77
CA LYS A 7 20.52 40.01 -24.87
C LYS A 7 19.58 38.86 -25.29
N LEU A 8 19.40 38.70 -26.60
CA LEU A 8 18.60 37.59 -27.16
C LEU A 8 19.31 36.25 -26.94
N PHE A 9 20.64 36.20 -27.09
CA PHE A 9 21.46 35.01 -26.84
C PHE A 9 21.49 34.63 -25.35
N ALA A 10 21.55 35.62 -24.43
CA ALA A 10 21.48 35.41 -23.01
C ALA A 10 20.08 34.93 -22.55
N LEU A 11 19.00 35.41 -23.18
CA LEU A 11 17.63 35.00 -22.92
C LEU A 11 17.37 33.58 -23.43
N CYS A 12 17.89 33.21 -24.60
CA CYS A 12 17.84 31.85 -25.14
C CYS A 12 18.68 30.87 -24.31
N MET A 13 19.84 31.30 -23.77
CA MET A 13 20.66 30.49 -22.90
C MET A 13 20.00 30.30 -21.50
N ALA A 14 19.37 31.34 -20.98
CA ALA A 14 18.59 31.23 -19.72
C ALA A 14 17.35 30.33 -19.87
N LEU A 15 16.68 30.38 -21.04
CA LEU A 15 15.57 29.46 -21.35
C LEU A 15 16.06 28.03 -21.59
N ALA A 16 17.24 27.82 -22.20
CA ALA A 16 17.84 26.49 -22.41
C ALA A 16 18.29 25.88 -21.06
N ILE A 17 18.82 26.68 -20.12
CA ILE A 17 19.23 26.20 -18.79
C ILE A 17 18.01 25.84 -17.94
N SER A 18 16.87 26.51 -18.11
CA SER A 18 15.61 26.11 -17.43
C SER A 18 14.99 24.82 -18.00
N PHE A 19 15.28 24.44 -19.24
CA PHE A 19 14.87 23.16 -19.82
C PHE A 19 15.82 21.99 -19.49
N TYR A 20 17.10 22.25 -19.22
CA TYR A 20 18.07 21.21 -18.86
C TYR A 20 17.96 20.73 -17.41
N GLY A 21 17.25 21.44 -16.52
CA GLY A 21 17.00 21.05 -15.13
C GLY A 21 16.00 19.88 -14.97
N PHE A 22 15.33 19.41 -16.03
CA PHE A 22 14.25 18.41 -15.95
C PHE A 22 14.61 17.03 -16.53
N ALA A 23 15.80 16.87 -17.08
CA ALA A 23 16.23 15.58 -17.62
C ALA A 23 17.26 14.88 -16.73
N GLN A 24 16.98 14.76 -15.44
CA GLN A 24 17.57 13.64 -14.72
C GLN A 24 16.81 12.40 -15.21
N SER A 25 17.39 11.66 -16.17
CA SER A 25 16.82 10.40 -16.64
C SER A 25 16.84 9.44 -15.46
N ASN A 26 15.74 9.43 -14.70
CA ASN A 26 15.51 8.44 -13.67
C ASN A 26 15.48 7.10 -14.41
N LYS A 27 16.57 6.34 -14.32
CA LYS A 27 16.62 5.02 -14.92
C LYS A 27 15.62 4.14 -14.19
N LEU A 28 14.55 3.74 -14.87
CA LEU A 28 13.58 2.79 -14.34
C LEU A 28 14.31 1.54 -13.82
N PRO A 29 13.81 0.92 -12.77
CA PRO A 29 14.42 -0.27 -12.19
C PRO A 29 14.61 -1.38 -13.22
N LYS A 30 15.80 -1.96 -13.24
CA LYS A 30 16.08 -3.17 -14.02
C LYS A 30 15.92 -4.38 -13.11
N VAL A 31 14.93 -5.21 -13.40
CA VAL A 31 14.62 -6.41 -12.62
C VAL A 31 15.13 -7.64 -13.38
N GLN A 32 15.89 -8.49 -12.70
CA GLN A 32 16.38 -9.73 -13.28
C GLN A 32 15.32 -10.83 -13.16
N LEU A 33 14.96 -11.45 -14.28
CA LEU A 33 14.04 -12.57 -14.30
C LEU A 33 14.75 -13.89 -13.92
N PRO A 34 14.02 -14.83 -13.29
CA PRO A 34 14.54 -16.19 -13.10
C PRO A 34 14.59 -16.93 -14.44
N VAL A 35 15.51 -17.90 -14.52
CA VAL A 35 15.66 -18.79 -15.68
C VAL A 35 15.57 -20.24 -15.20
N PHE A 36 14.76 -21.05 -15.88
CA PHE A 36 14.51 -22.45 -15.50
C PHE A 36 14.93 -23.41 -16.61
N LYS A 37 15.35 -24.63 -16.20
CA LYS A 37 15.47 -25.76 -17.11
C LYS A 37 14.09 -26.15 -17.64
N LYS A 38 14.05 -26.83 -18.79
CA LYS A 38 12.81 -27.30 -19.42
C LYS A 38 12.29 -28.62 -18.85
N ASP A 39 13.00 -29.23 -17.90
CA ASP A 39 12.59 -30.46 -17.24
C ASP A 39 11.27 -30.26 -16.50
N THR A 40 10.34 -31.21 -16.65
CA THR A 40 9.01 -31.14 -16.05
C THR A 40 8.81 -32.23 -15.00
N PHE A 41 8.21 -31.84 -13.88
CA PHE A 41 7.90 -32.70 -12.74
C PHE A 41 6.40 -32.63 -12.47
N ASN A 42 5.62 -33.52 -13.10
CA ASN A 42 4.18 -33.56 -12.92
C ASN A 42 3.84 -34.23 -11.59
N ILE A 43 3.04 -33.55 -10.74
CA ILE A 43 2.68 -34.02 -9.40
C ILE A 43 1.94 -35.38 -9.40
N LEU A 44 1.28 -35.72 -10.48
CA LEU A 44 0.65 -37.05 -10.66
C LEU A 44 1.66 -38.20 -10.50
N ARG A 45 2.90 -38.01 -10.96
CA ARG A 45 3.98 -38.99 -10.81
C ARG A 45 4.47 -39.19 -9.38
N TYR A 46 4.05 -38.28 -8.48
CA TYR A 46 4.34 -38.33 -7.05
C TYR A 46 3.13 -38.75 -6.22
N GLY A 47 2.08 -39.27 -6.88
CA GLY A 47 0.90 -39.79 -6.22
C GLY A 47 -0.19 -38.77 -5.89
N ALA A 48 -0.13 -37.58 -6.47
CA ALA A 48 -1.19 -36.58 -6.27
C ALA A 48 -2.50 -37.01 -6.93
N LYS A 49 -3.64 -36.64 -6.31
CA LYS A 49 -5.00 -36.95 -6.79
C LYS A 49 -5.84 -35.67 -6.90
N ALA A 50 -6.47 -35.46 -8.04
CA ALA A 50 -7.27 -34.26 -8.37
C ALA A 50 -8.75 -34.45 -7.99
N ASP A 51 -9.04 -35.03 -6.84
CA ASP A 51 -10.40 -35.42 -6.43
C ASP A 51 -11.08 -34.39 -5.51
N GLY A 52 -10.40 -33.30 -5.16
CA GLY A 52 -10.92 -32.26 -4.26
C GLY A 52 -11.01 -32.68 -2.79
N VAL A 53 -10.51 -33.85 -2.41
CA VAL A 53 -10.60 -34.42 -1.07
C VAL A 53 -9.23 -34.88 -0.55
N THR A 54 -8.45 -35.59 -1.38
CA THR A 54 -7.14 -36.12 -0.98
C THR A 54 -6.14 -35.01 -0.72
N LEU A 55 -5.47 -35.07 0.45
CA LEU A 55 -4.41 -34.12 0.80
C LEU A 55 -3.14 -34.41 0.00
N ASN A 56 -2.73 -33.50 -0.87
CA ASN A 56 -1.61 -33.63 -1.81
C ASN A 56 -0.31 -32.98 -1.33
N THR A 57 -0.23 -32.50 -0.09
CA THR A 57 0.91 -31.75 0.44
C THR A 57 2.23 -32.48 0.21
N LYS A 58 2.26 -33.77 0.56
CA LYS A 58 3.48 -34.58 0.38
C LYS A 58 3.86 -34.72 -1.09
N SER A 59 2.92 -35.04 -1.96
CA SER A 59 3.16 -35.26 -3.40
C SER A 59 3.67 -34.00 -4.10
N ILE A 60 3.12 -32.82 -3.74
CA ILE A 60 3.56 -31.54 -4.31
C ILE A 60 4.96 -31.19 -3.82
N ASN A 61 5.23 -31.29 -2.51
CA ASN A 61 6.54 -30.98 -1.97
C ASN A 61 7.61 -31.99 -2.45
N ASP A 62 7.29 -33.28 -2.60
CA ASP A 62 8.20 -34.28 -3.17
C ASP A 62 8.59 -33.93 -4.62
N ALA A 63 7.62 -33.48 -5.45
CA ALA A 63 7.89 -33.02 -6.81
C ALA A 63 8.83 -31.80 -6.82
N ILE A 64 8.60 -30.83 -5.92
CA ILE A 64 9.47 -29.64 -5.76
C ILE A 64 10.89 -30.05 -5.35
N ILE A 65 11.02 -30.92 -4.37
CA ILE A 65 12.33 -31.43 -3.91
C ILE A 65 13.05 -32.18 -5.02
N ALA A 66 12.35 -33.03 -5.76
CA ALA A 66 12.93 -33.79 -6.88
C ALA A 66 13.39 -32.85 -8.02
N CYS A 67 12.59 -31.82 -8.34
CA CYS A 67 12.94 -30.80 -9.31
C CYS A 67 14.21 -30.04 -8.87
N ASN A 68 14.25 -29.54 -7.64
CA ASN A 68 15.42 -28.84 -7.10
C ASN A 68 16.68 -29.72 -7.12
N LYS A 69 16.60 -30.98 -6.65
CA LYS A 69 17.72 -31.94 -6.66
C LYS A 69 18.30 -32.21 -8.05
N LYS A 70 17.46 -32.14 -9.10
CA LYS A 70 17.88 -32.25 -10.51
C LYS A 70 18.47 -30.95 -11.08
N GLY A 71 18.59 -29.92 -10.23
CA GLY A 71 19.12 -28.60 -10.61
C GLY A 71 18.08 -27.66 -11.22
N GLY A 72 16.80 -27.92 -10.97
CA GLY A 72 15.69 -27.06 -11.32
C GLY A 72 14.85 -27.53 -12.51
N GLY A 73 13.76 -26.81 -12.75
CA GLY A 73 12.77 -27.10 -13.80
C GLY A 73 11.38 -26.58 -13.46
N VAL A 74 10.38 -27.25 -13.99
CA VAL A 74 8.97 -26.88 -13.87
C VAL A 74 8.18 -27.97 -13.14
N VAL A 75 7.65 -27.67 -11.98
CA VAL A 75 6.69 -28.53 -11.27
C VAL A 75 5.29 -28.20 -11.78
N VAL A 76 4.64 -29.17 -12.40
CA VAL A 76 3.35 -29.00 -13.10
C VAL A 76 2.21 -29.44 -12.21
N ILE A 77 1.25 -28.51 -11.99
CA ILE A 77 -0.07 -28.76 -11.40
C ILE A 77 -1.08 -28.86 -12.54
N PRO A 78 -1.56 -30.07 -12.90
CA PRO A 78 -2.52 -30.25 -14.00
C PRO A 78 -3.92 -29.72 -13.68
N PRO A 79 -4.87 -29.71 -14.65
CA PRO A 79 -6.27 -29.39 -14.39
C PRO A 79 -6.87 -30.29 -13.29
N GLY A 80 -7.72 -29.71 -12.42
CA GLY A 80 -8.39 -30.41 -11.32
C GLY A 80 -8.36 -29.65 -10.02
N ILE A 81 -8.95 -30.24 -8.97
CA ILE A 81 -8.99 -29.65 -7.61
C ILE A 81 -7.98 -30.38 -6.73
N TRP A 82 -6.95 -29.65 -6.32
CA TRP A 82 -5.81 -30.17 -5.57
C TRP A 82 -5.83 -29.63 -4.14
N VAL A 83 -6.39 -30.40 -3.19
CA VAL A 83 -6.36 -30.01 -1.78
C VAL A 83 -4.95 -30.23 -1.25
N THR A 84 -4.39 -29.22 -0.55
CA THR A 84 -3.04 -29.26 0.00
C THR A 84 -2.91 -28.52 1.32
N GLY A 85 -1.94 -28.88 2.13
CA GLY A 85 -1.37 -28.03 3.18
C GLY A 85 -0.23 -27.18 2.61
N PRO A 86 0.65 -26.62 3.47
CA PRO A 86 1.73 -25.71 3.05
C PRO A 86 2.67 -26.32 2.00
N VAL A 87 2.97 -25.51 0.99
CA VAL A 87 3.91 -25.80 -0.11
C VAL A 87 5.15 -24.91 0.05
N GLU A 88 6.33 -25.50 0.03
CA GLU A 88 7.60 -24.79 0.20
C GLU A 88 8.42 -24.83 -1.09
N LEU A 89 8.59 -23.69 -1.76
CA LEU A 89 9.42 -23.62 -2.97
C LEU A 89 10.90 -23.69 -2.66
N LYS A 90 11.65 -24.26 -3.59
CA LYS A 90 13.10 -24.38 -3.55
C LYS A 90 13.74 -23.72 -4.76
N SER A 91 15.02 -23.37 -4.66
CA SER A 91 15.75 -22.72 -5.73
C SER A 91 15.65 -23.44 -7.06
N ASN A 92 15.58 -22.67 -8.12
CA ASN A 92 15.47 -23.11 -9.50
C ASN A 92 14.15 -23.86 -9.84
N VAL A 93 13.10 -23.66 -9.03
CA VAL A 93 11.77 -24.30 -9.25
C VAL A 93 10.75 -23.28 -9.70
N ASN A 94 10.09 -23.60 -10.80
CA ASN A 94 8.86 -22.94 -11.24
C ASN A 94 7.65 -23.83 -10.92
N LEU A 95 6.80 -23.42 -9.99
CA LEU A 95 5.50 -24.03 -9.73
C LEU A 95 4.51 -23.53 -10.79
N HIS A 96 4.18 -24.38 -11.76
CA HIS A 96 3.35 -24.02 -12.89
C HIS A 96 1.93 -24.63 -12.80
N LEU A 97 0.94 -23.77 -12.65
CA LEU A 97 -0.47 -24.14 -12.59
C LEU A 97 -1.07 -24.08 -13.99
N GLN A 98 -1.44 -25.23 -14.55
CA GLN A 98 -2.13 -25.26 -15.84
C GLN A 98 -3.53 -24.62 -15.73
N ARG A 99 -4.09 -24.21 -16.87
CA ARG A 99 -5.47 -23.71 -16.92
C ARG A 99 -6.44 -24.74 -16.33
N ASN A 100 -7.45 -24.26 -15.60
CA ASN A 100 -8.43 -25.08 -14.88
C ASN A 100 -7.85 -25.94 -13.73
N SER A 101 -6.66 -25.63 -13.24
CA SER A 101 -6.20 -26.16 -11.95
C SER A 101 -6.62 -25.24 -10.81
N LEU A 102 -7.09 -25.83 -9.73
CA LEU A 102 -7.37 -25.17 -8.45
C LEU A 102 -6.48 -25.80 -7.38
N LEU A 103 -5.50 -25.05 -6.90
CA LEU A 103 -4.71 -25.41 -5.73
C LEU A 103 -5.41 -24.84 -4.48
N LEU A 104 -6.10 -25.72 -3.75
CA LEU A 104 -6.97 -25.35 -2.63
C LEU A 104 -6.30 -25.72 -1.30
N PHE A 105 -6.02 -24.71 -0.49
CA PHE A 105 -5.41 -24.93 0.82
C PHE A 105 -6.41 -25.41 1.85
N THR A 106 -5.99 -26.42 2.64
CA THR A 106 -6.85 -27.10 3.61
C THR A 106 -7.28 -26.17 4.75
N ARG A 107 -8.48 -26.39 5.29
CA ARG A 107 -9.01 -25.74 6.50
C ARG A 107 -8.53 -26.41 7.79
N ASP A 108 -7.81 -27.52 7.70
CA ASP A 108 -7.24 -28.21 8.86
C ASP A 108 -6.00 -27.46 9.37
N PHE A 109 -6.15 -26.71 10.44
CA PHE A 109 -5.09 -25.94 11.08
C PHE A 109 -3.93 -26.80 11.59
N SER A 110 -4.14 -28.10 11.80
CA SER A 110 -3.08 -29.01 12.23
C SER A 110 -1.99 -29.17 11.18
N GLN A 111 -2.32 -28.96 9.89
CA GLN A 111 -1.38 -29.03 8.76
C GLN A 111 -0.39 -27.87 8.69
N TYR A 112 -0.64 -26.80 9.43
CA TYR A 112 0.21 -25.59 9.44
C TYR A 112 1.06 -25.57 10.68
N LYS A 113 2.39 -25.61 10.54
CA LYS A 113 3.31 -25.46 11.68
C LYS A 113 3.33 -23.99 12.13
N LEU A 114 3.60 -23.77 13.40
CA LEU A 114 4.01 -22.47 13.90
C LEU A 114 5.47 -22.21 13.50
N VAL A 115 5.72 -21.06 12.90
CA VAL A 115 7.04 -20.63 12.44
C VAL A 115 7.32 -19.20 12.88
N ALA A 116 8.60 -18.91 13.18
CA ALA A 116 9.03 -17.54 13.34
C ALA A 116 9.10 -16.86 11.97
N THR A 117 8.42 -15.75 11.83
CA THR A 117 8.31 -14.97 10.59
C THR A 117 8.13 -13.49 10.91
N ASN A 118 7.70 -12.69 9.95
CA ASN A 118 7.36 -11.30 10.15
C ASN A 118 5.86 -11.06 9.90
N TRP A 119 5.28 -10.18 10.71
CA TRP A 119 3.90 -9.75 10.58
C TRP A 119 3.82 -8.25 10.91
N GLU A 120 3.25 -7.46 10.01
CA GLU A 120 3.15 -6.01 10.17
C GLU A 120 4.48 -5.36 10.58
N GLY A 121 5.57 -5.81 9.98
CA GLY A 121 6.91 -5.28 10.22
C GLY A 121 7.62 -5.74 11.50
N LEU A 122 7.01 -6.63 12.29
CA LEU A 122 7.56 -7.17 13.54
C LEU A 122 7.81 -8.67 13.43
N ASP A 123 8.82 -9.17 14.13
CA ASP A 123 9.08 -10.60 14.22
C ASP A 123 8.05 -11.29 15.12
N GLN A 124 7.38 -12.28 14.57
CA GLN A 124 6.26 -12.96 15.22
C GLN A 124 6.24 -14.46 14.93
N MET A 125 5.67 -15.21 15.86
CA MET A 125 5.21 -16.59 15.59
C MET A 125 3.87 -16.54 14.85
N ARG A 126 3.81 -17.21 13.70
CA ARG A 126 2.60 -17.33 12.87
C ARG A 126 2.44 -18.75 12.36
N ASN A 127 1.26 -19.11 11.87
CA ASN A 127 1.13 -20.31 11.06
C ASN A 127 1.96 -20.18 9.78
N GLN A 128 2.59 -21.28 9.36
CA GLN A 128 3.32 -21.33 8.09
C GLN A 128 2.40 -20.91 6.94
N SER A 129 2.92 -20.05 6.07
CA SER A 129 2.17 -19.60 4.91
C SER A 129 1.84 -20.76 3.98
N PRO A 130 0.64 -20.75 3.36
CA PRO A 130 0.26 -21.72 2.33
C PRO A 130 1.35 -21.91 1.27
N ILE A 131 1.93 -20.83 0.75
CA ILE A 131 3.11 -20.90 -0.13
C ILE A 131 4.25 -20.11 0.52
N SER A 132 5.41 -20.75 0.66
CA SER A 132 6.58 -20.10 1.27
C SER A 132 7.87 -20.44 0.55
N ALA A 133 8.86 -19.54 0.69
CA ALA A 133 10.26 -19.76 0.33
C ALA A 133 11.15 -18.90 1.22
N SER A 134 12.32 -19.39 1.58
CA SER A 134 13.27 -18.63 2.39
C SER A 134 14.71 -18.86 1.91
N ASN A 135 15.42 -17.75 1.63
CA ASN A 135 16.79 -17.75 1.09
C ASN A 135 16.94 -18.51 -0.25
N GLU A 136 15.89 -18.51 -1.07
CA GLU A 136 15.86 -19.22 -2.35
C GLU A 136 16.12 -18.28 -3.53
N THR A 137 16.64 -18.82 -4.62
CA THR A 137 16.94 -18.06 -5.85
C THR A 137 16.34 -18.75 -7.07
N ASN A 138 15.93 -17.95 -8.08
CA ASN A 138 15.25 -18.44 -9.27
C ASN A 138 14.01 -19.25 -8.91
N ILE A 139 13.01 -18.61 -8.35
CA ILE A 139 11.72 -19.22 -8.01
C ILE A 139 10.60 -18.55 -8.77
N ALA A 140 9.59 -19.34 -9.12
CA ALA A 140 8.42 -18.78 -9.78
C ALA A 140 7.12 -19.52 -9.39
N VAL A 141 6.02 -18.78 -9.49
CA VAL A 141 4.65 -19.31 -9.53
C VAL A 141 4.02 -18.78 -10.80
N THR A 142 3.73 -19.66 -11.75
CA THR A 142 3.28 -19.26 -13.10
C THR A 142 2.08 -20.05 -13.59
N GLY A 143 1.50 -19.61 -14.70
CA GLY A 143 0.41 -20.33 -15.37
C GLY A 143 -0.91 -19.58 -15.34
N PHE A 144 -2.03 -20.32 -15.42
CA PHE A 144 -3.38 -19.76 -15.53
C PHE A 144 -4.36 -20.39 -14.53
N GLY A 145 -3.84 -21.10 -13.54
CA GLY A 145 -4.65 -21.72 -12.48
C GLY A 145 -5.00 -20.76 -11.37
N ILE A 146 -5.69 -21.29 -10.37
CA ILE A 146 -6.16 -20.57 -9.19
C ILE A 146 -5.47 -21.13 -7.96
N ILE A 147 -4.98 -20.26 -7.10
CA ILE A 147 -4.48 -20.55 -5.75
C ILE A 147 -5.46 -19.95 -4.76
N ASP A 148 -6.13 -20.79 -4.00
CA ASP A 148 -7.14 -20.40 -3.02
C ASP A 148 -6.69 -20.74 -1.60
N GLY A 149 -6.50 -19.71 -0.80
CA GLY A 149 -6.03 -19.84 0.59
C GLY A 149 -7.09 -20.32 1.58
N ASN A 150 -8.35 -20.48 1.15
CA ASN A 150 -9.48 -20.88 2.00
C ASN A 150 -9.60 -19.99 3.25
N GLY A 151 -9.33 -18.68 3.07
CA GLY A 151 -9.13 -17.71 4.14
C GLY A 151 -10.35 -17.45 5.02
N ASP A 152 -11.55 -17.76 4.53
CA ASP A 152 -12.78 -17.69 5.31
C ASP A 152 -12.75 -18.61 6.55
N ALA A 153 -11.99 -19.71 6.49
CA ALA A 153 -11.78 -20.57 7.66
C ALA A 153 -10.94 -19.91 8.77
N TRP A 154 -10.18 -18.88 8.45
CA TRP A 154 -9.25 -18.22 9.34
C TRP A 154 -9.75 -16.88 9.89
N ARG A 155 -10.60 -16.20 9.12
CA ARG A 155 -10.98 -14.82 9.40
C ARG A 155 -12.13 -14.76 10.42
N MET A 156 -12.02 -13.84 11.37
CA MET A 156 -13.16 -13.41 12.15
C MET A 156 -14.16 -12.67 11.27
N VAL A 157 -15.43 -12.69 11.64
CA VAL A 157 -16.50 -12.01 10.91
C VAL A 157 -17.29 -11.11 11.86
N LYS A 158 -17.42 -9.84 11.51
CA LYS A 158 -18.26 -8.89 12.26
C LYS A 158 -19.72 -9.02 11.83
N LYS A 159 -20.63 -8.97 12.80
CA LYS A 159 -22.08 -9.14 12.55
C LYS A 159 -22.64 -8.09 11.58
N ASP A 160 -22.15 -6.85 11.63
CA ASP A 160 -22.57 -5.74 10.76
C ASP A 160 -22.22 -5.93 9.28
N LYS A 161 -21.38 -6.90 8.97
CA LYS A 161 -20.99 -7.25 7.60
C LYS A 161 -21.90 -8.29 6.94
N LEU A 162 -22.84 -8.86 7.69
CA LEU A 162 -23.75 -9.91 7.24
C LEU A 162 -25.20 -9.53 7.51
N ASN A 163 -26.12 -10.05 6.68
CA ASN A 163 -27.53 -10.00 7.03
C ASN A 163 -27.88 -11.05 8.11
N GLU A 164 -29.05 -10.92 8.73
CA GLU A 164 -29.48 -11.78 9.83
C GLU A 164 -29.47 -13.29 9.48
N SER A 165 -29.86 -13.66 8.27
CA SER A 165 -29.85 -15.06 7.82
C SER A 165 -28.44 -15.61 7.69
N GLN A 166 -27.53 -14.85 7.07
CA GLN A 166 -26.12 -15.20 6.95
C GLN A 166 -25.45 -15.32 8.32
N TRP A 167 -25.73 -14.37 9.23
CA TRP A 167 -25.20 -14.41 10.59
C TRP A 167 -25.68 -15.65 11.35
N LYS A 168 -26.97 -15.97 11.34
CA LYS A 168 -27.52 -17.18 11.97
C LYS A 168 -26.87 -18.45 11.41
N LYS A 169 -26.71 -18.53 10.09
CA LYS A 169 -26.04 -19.67 9.44
C LYS A 169 -24.59 -19.80 9.87
N LEU A 170 -23.84 -18.67 9.94
CA LEU A 170 -22.44 -18.67 10.36
C LEU A 170 -22.31 -19.14 11.81
N VAL A 171 -23.12 -18.60 12.72
CA VAL A 171 -23.10 -19.01 14.14
C VAL A 171 -23.47 -20.48 14.31
N ALA A 172 -24.44 -20.98 13.54
CA ALA A 172 -24.85 -22.39 13.56
C ALA A 172 -23.76 -23.33 13.00
N SER A 173 -22.80 -22.84 12.22
CA SER A 173 -21.68 -23.66 11.71
C SER A 173 -20.62 -24.00 12.75
N GLY A 174 -20.73 -23.48 13.98
CA GLY A 174 -19.73 -23.62 15.04
C GLY A 174 -18.92 -22.34 15.24
N GLY A 175 -17.71 -22.49 15.81
CA GLY A 175 -16.87 -21.34 16.17
C GLY A 175 -17.24 -20.75 17.53
N ALA A 176 -16.74 -19.54 17.81
CA ALA A 176 -16.93 -18.84 19.08
C ALA A 176 -17.41 -17.40 18.84
N LEU A 177 -18.17 -16.84 19.76
CA LEU A 177 -18.63 -15.46 19.72
C LEU A 177 -17.85 -14.58 20.71
N SER A 178 -17.59 -13.34 20.34
CA SER A 178 -17.15 -12.31 21.30
C SER A 178 -18.17 -12.14 22.43
N ASP A 179 -17.73 -11.59 23.57
CA ASP A 179 -18.57 -11.41 24.78
C ASP A 179 -19.83 -10.55 24.48
N ASP A 180 -19.72 -9.57 23.56
CA ASP A 180 -20.82 -8.73 23.08
C ASP A 180 -21.63 -9.36 21.93
N LYS A 181 -21.27 -10.57 21.50
CA LYS A 181 -21.90 -11.33 20.39
C LYS A 181 -21.92 -10.60 19.04
N LYS A 182 -20.99 -9.66 18.82
CA LYS A 182 -20.89 -8.89 17.57
C LYS A 182 -19.82 -9.42 16.63
N ILE A 183 -18.92 -10.28 17.10
CA ILE A 183 -17.85 -10.87 16.29
C ILE A 183 -17.90 -12.38 16.43
N TRP A 184 -17.89 -13.08 15.30
CA TRP A 184 -17.70 -14.53 15.22
C TRP A 184 -16.24 -14.85 14.96
N TYR A 185 -15.70 -15.84 15.65
CA TYR A 185 -14.35 -16.37 15.47
C TYR A 185 -14.43 -17.84 15.05
N PRO A 186 -13.53 -18.32 14.17
CA PRO A 186 -13.58 -19.69 13.65
C PRO A 186 -13.36 -20.77 14.73
N SER A 187 -12.76 -20.43 15.88
CA SER A 187 -12.53 -21.36 17.00
C SER A 187 -12.36 -20.61 18.33
N GLU A 188 -12.43 -21.35 19.45
CA GLU A 188 -12.11 -20.85 20.78
C GLU A 188 -10.65 -20.34 20.89
N LYS A 189 -9.70 -20.99 20.21
CA LYS A 189 -8.30 -20.53 20.15
C LYS A 189 -8.17 -19.19 19.41
N SER A 190 -8.97 -18.99 18.37
CA SER A 190 -9.01 -17.71 17.67
C SER A 190 -9.59 -16.60 18.56
N LEU A 191 -10.70 -16.87 19.26
CA LEU A 191 -11.26 -15.95 20.24
C LEU A 191 -10.28 -15.66 21.38
N LYS A 192 -9.58 -16.67 21.90
CA LYS A 192 -8.56 -16.49 22.94
C LYS A 192 -7.44 -15.56 22.46
N GLY A 193 -6.94 -15.77 21.24
CA GLY A 193 -5.90 -14.96 20.64
C GLY A 193 -6.28 -13.49 20.50
N SER A 194 -7.55 -13.19 20.18
CA SER A 194 -8.06 -11.83 20.02
C SER A 194 -8.04 -10.99 21.30
N LYS A 195 -7.94 -11.62 22.47
CA LYS A 195 -7.88 -10.94 23.77
C LYS A 195 -6.49 -10.38 24.11
N TYR A 196 -5.46 -10.71 23.32
CA TYR A 196 -4.10 -10.21 23.50
C TYR A 196 -3.79 -9.11 22.48
N LYS A 197 -3.02 -8.10 22.87
CA LYS A 197 -2.65 -6.97 21.97
C LYS A 197 -1.78 -7.43 20.80
N ASN A 198 -0.76 -8.26 21.04
CA ASN A 198 0.14 -8.79 20.02
C ASN A 198 0.44 -10.27 20.32
N PRO A 199 -0.51 -11.19 20.10
CA PRO A 199 -0.32 -12.58 20.55
C PRO A 199 0.84 -13.29 19.86
N GLY A 200 1.15 -12.94 18.62
CA GLY A 200 2.26 -13.53 17.86
C GLY A 200 3.65 -12.99 18.21
N GLU A 201 3.76 -11.86 18.88
CA GLU A 201 5.06 -11.24 19.17
C GLU A 201 5.99 -12.18 19.93
N ILE A 202 7.24 -12.29 19.48
CA ILE A 202 8.23 -13.18 20.08
C ILE A 202 8.86 -12.49 21.29
N LEU A 203 8.47 -12.94 22.47
CA LEU A 203 8.91 -12.41 23.75
C LEU A 203 9.42 -13.54 24.64
N PRO A 204 10.42 -13.28 25.53
CA PRO A 204 11.01 -14.30 26.40
C PRO A 204 10.00 -15.05 27.29
N GLU A 205 8.94 -14.38 27.71
CA GLU A 205 7.87 -14.95 28.56
C GLU A 205 6.86 -15.81 27.81
N LYS A 206 6.83 -15.77 26.48
CA LYS A 206 5.92 -16.56 25.65
C LYS A 206 6.59 -17.86 25.20
N ASN A 207 6.07 -18.97 25.62
CA ASN A 207 6.57 -20.31 25.26
C ASN A 207 5.73 -20.98 24.16
N ALA A 208 6.13 -22.16 23.72
CA ALA A 208 5.44 -22.93 22.70
C ALA A 208 3.98 -23.26 23.07
N ALA A 209 3.67 -23.49 24.36
CA ALA A 209 2.31 -23.77 24.81
C ALA A 209 1.41 -22.55 24.61
N PHE A 210 1.90 -21.34 24.93
CA PHE A 210 1.18 -20.10 24.68
C PHE A 210 0.81 -19.95 23.20
N TYR A 211 1.79 -20.09 22.29
CA TYR A 211 1.51 -19.94 20.86
C TYR A 211 0.55 -21.01 20.32
N ASN A 212 0.62 -22.25 20.83
CA ASN A 212 -0.34 -23.30 20.48
C ASN A 212 -1.76 -23.01 20.97
N ASP A 213 -1.91 -22.32 22.07
CA ASP A 213 -3.18 -21.93 22.64
C ASP A 213 -3.90 -20.82 21.83
N VAL A 214 -3.15 -20.00 21.12
CA VAL A 214 -3.68 -18.91 20.28
C VAL A 214 -3.45 -19.13 18.79
N LYS A 215 -3.04 -20.34 18.41
CA LYS A 215 -2.58 -20.69 17.07
C LYS A 215 -3.54 -20.26 15.95
N ASP A 216 -4.82 -20.51 16.13
CA ASP A 216 -5.83 -20.26 15.11
C ASP A 216 -6.08 -18.77 14.86
N PHE A 217 -5.69 -17.92 15.80
CA PHE A 217 -5.69 -16.46 15.64
C PHE A 217 -4.48 -15.97 14.83
N LEU A 218 -3.38 -16.72 14.83
CA LEU A 218 -2.13 -16.36 14.16
C LEU A 218 -2.21 -16.68 12.66
N ARG A 219 -3.12 -15.99 11.96
CA ARG A 219 -3.41 -16.19 10.53
C ARG A 219 -2.14 -16.03 9.69
N PRO A 220 -1.87 -16.93 8.72
CA PRO A 220 -0.77 -16.76 7.78
C PRO A 220 -1.14 -15.82 6.63
N ASN A 221 -0.15 -15.23 5.98
CA ASN A 221 -0.29 -14.66 4.64
C ASN A 221 -0.31 -15.79 3.60
N LEU A 222 -0.97 -15.62 2.47
CA LEU A 222 -1.10 -16.68 1.45
C LEU A 222 0.26 -17.08 0.87
N LEU A 223 1.08 -16.10 0.51
CA LEU A 223 2.41 -16.31 -0.04
C LEU A 223 3.42 -15.43 0.71
N VAL A 224 4.48 -16.05 1.23
CA VAL A 224 5.60 -15.33 1.86
C VAL A 224 6.93 -15.81 1.28
N PHE A 225 7.65 -14.89 0.63
CA PHE A 225 9.00 -15.13 0.11
C PHE A 225 10.00 -14.24 0.84
N THR A 226 10.80 -14.86 1.72
CA THR A 226 11.73 -14.14 2.59
C THR A 226 13.17 -14.30 2.10
N LYS A 227 13.87 -13.17 1.88
CA LYS A 227 15.28 -13.13 1.45
C LYS A 227 15.53 -13.96 0.17
N CYS A 228 14.56 -13.92 -0.75
CA CYS A 228 14.63 -14.60 -2.03
C CYS A 228 15.13 -13.66 -3.13
N ASN A 229 15.69 -14.24 -4.21
CA ASN A 229 16.21 -13.46 -5.33
C ASN A 229 15.76 -14.05 -6.67
N LYS A 230 15.46 -13.19 -7.65
CA LYS A 230 14.93 -13.55 -8.97
C LYS A 230 13.64 -14.34 -8.85
N ILE A 231 12.57 -13.60 -8.57
CA ILE A 231 11.22 -14.12 -8.31
C ILE A 231 10.31 -13.73 -9.47
N LEU A 232 9.48 -14.67 -9.92
CA LEU A 232 8.43 -14.40 -10.91
C LEU A 232 7.07 -14.93 -10.43
N LEU A 233 6.08 -14.03 -10.36
CA LEU A 233 4.67 -14.37 -10.20
C LEU A 233 3.95 -13.96 -11.48
N GLU A 234 3.39 -14.92 -12.24
CA GLU A 234 2.84 -14.63 -13.57
C GLU A 234 1.59 -15.44 -13.91
N GLY A 235 0.53 -14.73 -14.30
CA GLY A 235 -0.68 -15.30 -14.91
C GLY A 235 -1.68 -15.95 -13.96
N VAL A 236 -1.27 -16.28 -12.74
CA VAL A 236 -2.05 -17.00 -11.74
C VAL A 236 -3.04 -16.06 -11.04
N THR A 237 -4.20 -16.61 -10.65
CA THR A 237 -5.12 -15.96 -9.72
C THR A 237 -4.79 -16.39 -8.29
N PHE A 238 -4.47 -15.43 -7.42
CA PHE A 238 -4.32 -15.62 -5.97
C PHE A 238 -5.57 -15.11 -5.29
N GLN A 239 -6.22 -15.93 -4.48
CA GLN A 239 -7.46 -15.51 -3.86
C GLN A 239 -7.68 -16.06 -2.46
N ASN A 240 -8.58 -15.39 -1.76
CA ASN A 240 -9.16 -15.86 -0.50
C ASN A 240 -8.08 -16.18 0.54
N SER A 241 -7.14 -15.25 0.71
CA SER A 241 -6.06 -15.36 1.70
C SER A 241 -6.58 -15.32 3.13
N PRO A 242 -5.96 -16.05 4.07
CA PRO A 242 -6.24 -15.88 5.49
C PRO A 242 -5.98 -14.46 6.03
N ALA A 243 -4.96 -13.77 5.48
CA ALA A 243 -4.60 -12.39 5.78
C ALA A 243 -4.07 -11.71 4.50
N TRP A 244 -2.87 -11.09 4.47
CA TRP A 244 -2.29 -10.54 3.25
C TRP A 244 -2.14 -11.62 2.16
N ASN A 245 -2.37 -11.26 0.90
CA ASN A 245 -2.17 -12.25 -0.18
C ASN A 245 -0.68 -12.50 -0.44
N LEU A 246 0.01 -11.50 -0.96
CA LEU A 246 1.39 -11.63 -1.42
C LEU A 246 2.31 -10.80 -0.54
N HIS A 247 3.27 -11.44 0.12
CA HIS A 247 4.22 -10.79 1.01
C HIS A 247 5.67 -11.16 0.66
N PRO A 248 6.26 -10.56 -0.38
CA PRO A 248 7.70 -10.59 -0.57
C PRO A 248 8.38 -9.74 0.52
N LEU A 249 9.32 -10.36 1.24
CA LEU A 249 9.99 -9.79 2.40
C LEU A 249 11.51 -9.86 2.23
N MET A 250 12.20 -8.71 2.33
CA MET A 250 13.67 -8.61 2.19
C MET A 250 14.21 -9.33 0.94
N SER A 251 13.45 -9.29 -0.15
CA SER A 251 13.73 -10.03 -1.38
C SER A 251 14.16 -9.07 -2.51
N GLU A 252 14.86 -9.62 -3.50
CA GLU A 252 15.37 -8.83 -4.63
C GLU A 252 14.96 -9.40 -5.97
N ASN A 253 14.88 -8.53 -6.98
CA ASN A 253 14.54 -8.88 -8.36
C ASN A 253 13.22 -9.64 -8.45
N LEU A 254 12.14 -8.98 -8.01
CA LEU A 254 10.78 -9.49 -8.05
C LEU A 254 10.04 -8.95 -9.27
N THR A 255 9.49 -9.84 -10.08
CA THR A 255 8.53 -9.50 -11.14
C THR A 255 7.17 -10.13 -10.82
N VAL A 256 6.14 -9.28 -10.79
CA VAL A 256 4.72 -9.65 -10.65
C VAL A 256 4.00 -9.13 -11.88
N ARG A 257 3.44 -10.02 -12.70
CA ARG A 257 2.76 -9.59 -13.92
C ARG A 257 1.61 -10.48 -14.34
N ASN A 258 0.61 -9.85 -14.94
CA ASN A 258 -0.57 -10.54 -15.49
C ASN A 258 -1.31 -11.40 -14.46
N ILE A 259 -1.25 -11.05 -13.17
CA ILE A 259 -1.93 -11.78 -12.10
C ILE A 259 -3.26 -11.13 -11.72
N ASN A 260 -4.12 -11.93 -11.10
CA ASN A 260 -5.31 -11.43 -10.40
C ASN A 260 -5.20 -11.76 -8.92
N VAL A 261 -5.39 -10.77 -8.07
CA VAL A 261 -5.39 -10.95 -6.61
C VAL A 261 -6.77 -10.57 -6.09
N LYS A 262 -7.41 -11.49 -5.35
CA LYS A 262 -8.79 -11.30 -4.88
C LYS A 262 -8.96 -11.67 -3.41
N ASN A 263 -9.56 -10.77 -2.66
CA ASN A 263 -10.10 -11.03 -1.33
C ASN A 263 -11.49 -10.42 -1.21
N PRO A 264 -12.38 -10.96 -0.39
CA PRO A 264 -13.64 -10.28 -0.08
C PRO A 264 -13.39 -8.89 0.48
N TRP A 265 -14.21 -7.91 0.11
CA TRP A 265 -14.10 -6.51 0.56
C TRP A 265 -14.11 -6.35 2.10
N TYR A 266 -14.67 -7.30 2.83
CA TYR A 266 -14.73 -7.32 4.30
C TYR A 266 -13.56 -8.08 4.96
N ALA A 267 -12.60 -8.57 4.18
CA ALA A 267 -11.48 -9.36 4.73
C ALA A 267 -10.49 -8.45 5.45
N GLN A 268 -10.45 -8.53 6.79
CA GLN A 268 -9.47 -7.79 7.58
C GLN A 268 -8.05 -8.24 7.27
N ASN A 269 -7.14 -7.27 7.07
CA ASN A 269 -5.79 -7.50 6.59
C ASN A 269 -5.78 -8.32 5.28
N GLY A 270 -6.76 -8.03 4.43
CA GLY A 270 -6.91 -8.72 3.15
C GLY A 270 -6.14 -8.05 2.02
N ASP A 271 -4.97 -7.48 2.31
CA ASP A 271 -4.12 -6.73 1.39
C ASP A 271 -3.77 -7.54 0.14
N GLY A 272 -3.59 -6.85 -0.98
CA GLY A 272 -3.26 -7.48 -2.26
C GLY A 272 -1.79 -7.91 -2.32
N ILE A 273 -0.89 -6.96 -2.23
CA ILE A 273 0.54 -7.22 -2.15
C ILE A 273 1.23 -6.23 -1.23
N ASP A 274 2.04 -6.75 -0.30
CA ASP A 274 2.87 -6.00 0.62
C ASP A 274 4.35 -6.21 0.29
N VAL A 275 4.92 -5.27 -0.45
CA VAL A 275 6.34 -5.30 -0.81
C VAL A 275 7.14 -4.73 0.35
N GLU A 276 7.73 -5.61 1.18
CA GLU A 276 8.41 -5.19 2.42
C GLU A 276 9.92 -5.35 2.34
N SER A 277 10.65 -4.23 2.48
CA SER A 277 12.13 -4.22 2.48
C SER A 277 12.73 -4.89 1.24
N CYS A 278 12.10 -4.72 0.07
CA CYS A 278 12.50 -5.34 -1.18
C CYS A 278 13.23 -4.37 -2.11
N LYS A 279 14.00 -4.93 -3.04
CA LYS A 279 14.77 -4.15 -4.01
C LYS A 279 14.59 -4.67 -5.43
N ASN A 280 14.53 -3.72 -6.39
CA ASN A 280 14.34 -4.03 -7.82
C ASN A 280 13.06 -4.82 -8.06
N VAL A 281 11.92 -4.15 -7.97
CA VAL A 281 10.59 -4.75 -8.06
C VAL A 281 9.85 -4.19 -9.27
N LEU A 282 9.22 -5.08 -10.05
CA LEU A 282 8.30 -4.74 -11.12
C LEU A 282 6.93 -5.37 -10.84
N ILE A 283 5.89 -4.55 -10.80
CA ILE A 283 4.49 -4.99 -10.73
C ILE A 283 3.78 -4.40 -11.94
N GLU A 284 3.29 -5.26 -12.84
CA GLU A 284 2.67 -4.77 -14.06
C GLU A 284 1.47 -5.60 -14.54
N ASN A 285 0.57 -4.95 -15.30
CA ASN A 285 -0.55 -5.58 -16.00
C ASN A 285 -1.40 -6.49 -15.08
N SER A 286 -1.61 -6.08 -13.84
CA SER A 286 -2.21 -6.92 -12.80
C SER A 286 -3.44 -6.25 -12.19
N THR A 287 -4.35 -7.07 -11.67
CA THR A 287 -5.60 -6.61 -11.04
C THR A 287 -5.63 -7.03 -9.58
N PHE A 288 -6.00 -6.09 -8.72
CA PHE A 288 -6.16 -6.30 -7.27
C PHE A 288 -7.60 -5.90 -6.89
N ASP A 289 -8.37 -6.83 -6.37
CA ASP A 289 -9.73 -6.61 -5.86
C ASP A 289 -9.78 -7.18 -4.44
N VAL A 290 -9.60 -6.31 -3.44
CA VAL A 290 -9.24 -6.74 -2.09
C VAL A 290 -9.95 -5.91 -1.02
N GLY A 291 -9.87 -6.35 0.24
CA GLY A 291 -10.58 -5.74 1.36
C GLY A 291 -9.71 -4.85 2.27
N ASP A 292 -8.42 -4.71 1.95
CA ASP A 292 -7.48 -3.82 2.63
C ASP A 292 -6.57 -3.16 1.58
N ASP A 293 -5.32 -2.75 1.86
CA ASP A 293 -4.48 -2.03 0.90
C ASP A 293 -4.24 -2.85 -0.38
N GLY A 294 -4.37 -2.23 -1.56
CA GLY A 294 -4.24 -2.92 -2.85
C GLY A 294 -2.80 -3.27 -3.20
N ILE A 295 -1.98 -2.26 -3.48
CA ILE A 295 -0.53 -2.39 -3.71
C ILE A 295 0.17 -1.56 -2.65
N CYS A 296 0.83 -2.21 -1.70
CA CYS A 296 1.40 -1.58 -0.52
C CYS A 296 2.92 -1.74 -0.45
N ILE A 297 3.61 -0.66 -0.13
CA ILE A 297 5.05 -0.60 0.11
C ILE A 297 5.30 -0.47 1.60
N LYS A 298 6.09 -1.39 2.14
CA LYS A 298 6.45 -1.46 3.56
C LYS A 298 7.96 -1.64 3.75
N SER A 299 8.48 -1.39 4.97
CA SER A 299 9.89 -1.60 5.29
C SER A 299 10.14 -1.79 6.80
N GLY A 300 9.25 -2.51 7.46
CA GLY A 300 9.36 -2.78 8.89
C GLY A 300 8.73 -1.72 9.77
N ARG A 301 8.57 -2.04 11.04
CA ARG A 301 7.81 -1.27 12.02
C ARG A 301 8.66 -0.82 13.20
N ASP A 302 8.54 0.46 13.57
CA ASP A 302 9.10 1.06 14.77
C ASP A 302 10.62 0.80 14.91
N GLU A 303 11.11 0.58 16.10
CA GLU A 303 12.52 0.32 16.37
C GLU A 303 13.07 -0.91 15.61
N ALA A 304 12.30 -1.99 15.54
CA ALA A 304 12.70 -3.20 14.80
C ALA A 304 12.93 -2.92 13.31
N GLY A 305 12.04 -2.13 12.69
CA GLY A 305 12.19 -1.71 11.30
C GLY A 305 13.38 -0.78 11.09
N ARG A 306 13.60 0.20 11.99
CA ARG A 306 14.77 1.09 11.95
C ARG A 306 16.08 0.32 12.12
N LYS A 307 16.16 -0.63 13.06
CA LYS A 307 17.33 -1.50 13.25
C LYS A 307 17.61 -2.40 12.05
N ARG A 308 16.56 -2.94 11.41
CA ARG A 308 16.68 -3.69 10.15
C ARG A 308 17.33 -2.83 9.06
N SER A 309 17.02 -1.55 9.03
CA SER A 309 17.61 -0.53 8.12
C SER A 309 17.61 -0.94 6.65
N THR A 310 16.58 -1.65 6.21
CA THR A 310 16.43 -2.15 4.84
C THR A 310 15.22 -1.46 4.19
N PRO A 311 15.44 -0.44 3.36
CA PRO A 311 14.35 0.23 2.66
C PRO A 311 13.75 -0.66 1.57
N THR A 312 12.51 -0.36 1.17
CA THR A 312 12.01 -0.80 -0.12
C THR A 312 12.46 0.21 -1.18
N GLU A 313 13.18 -0.25 -2.21
CA GLU A 313 13.77 0.64 -3.20
C GLU A 313 13.74 0.10 -4.63
N ASN A 314 13.74 1.03 -5.59
CA ASN A 314 13.72 0.73 -7.02
C ASN A 314 12.50 -0.12 -7.42
N VAL A 315 11.32 0.43 -7.20
CA VAL A 315 10.03 -0.22 -7.51
C VAL A 315 9.38 0.46 -8.70
N LEU A 316 8.89 -0.32 -9.65
CA LEU A 316 8.03 0.14 -10.74
C LEU A 316 6.68 -0.59 -10.66
N VAL A 317 5.60 0.17 -10.53
CA VAL A 317 4.22 -0.29 -10.63
C VAL A 317 3.60 0.33 -11.87
N ARG A 318 3.07 -0.47 -12.79
CA ARG A 318 2.44 0.07 -13.99
C ARG A 318 1.32 -0.78 -14.55
N ASN A 319 0.39 -0.11 -15.24
CA ASN A 319 -0.73 -0.78 -15.93
C ASN A 319 -1.54 -1.69 -14.99
N CYS A 320 -1.73 -1.27 -13.74
CA CYS A 320 -2.48 -2.03 -12.75
C CYS A 320 -3.84 -1.41 -12.48
N THR A 321 -4.82 -2.26 -12.17
CA THR A 321 -6.15 -1.83 -11.72
C THR A 321 -6.38 -2.32 -10.30
N VAL A 322 -6.87 -1.43 -9.42
CA VAL A 322 -7.22 -1.76 -8.03
C VAL A 322 -8.67 -1.45 -7.78
N TYR A 323 -9.39 -2.40 -7.18
CA TYR A 323 -10.80 -2.29 -6.80
C TYR A 323 -10.98 -2.45 -5.29
N ASN A 324 -11.90 -1.70 -4.72
CA ASN A 324 -12.46 -1.86 -3.36
C ASN A 324 -11.45 -1.86 -2.19
N ALA A 325 -10.19 -1.60 -2.44
CA ALA A 325 -9.12 -1.61 -1.45
C ALA A 325 -9.20 -0.40 -0.48
N HIS A 326 -8.58 -0.50 0.70
CA HIS A 326 -8.39 0.66 1.58
C HIS A 326 -7.45 1.71 0.99
N GLY A 327 -6.64 1.36 0.00
CA GLY A 327 -5.83 2.29 -0.79
C GLY A 327 -5.42 1.67 -2.11
N GLY A 328 -5.48 2.46 -3.19
CA GLY A 328 -5.08 1.97 -4.53
C GLY A 328 -3.58 1.68 -4.60
N PHE A 329 -2.77 2.70 -4.34
CA PHE A 329 -1.34 2.58 -4.11
C PHE A 329 -0.98 3.19 -2.76
N VAL A 330 -0.26 2.44 -1.93
CA VAL A 330 -0.03 2.76 -0.52
C VAL A 330 1.45 2.71 -0.17
N ILE A 331 1.92 3.65 0.65
CA ILE A 331 3.20 3.54 1.35
C ILE A 331 2.92 3.65 2.85
N GLY A 332 3.30 2.61 3.61
CA GLY A 332 3.15 2.58 5.07
C GLY A 332 1.92 1.79 5.55
N SER A 333 1.59 1.91 6.85
CA SER A 333 2.27 2.71 7.89
C SER A 333 3.63 2.15 8.32
N GLU A 334 3.91 0.87 8.09
CA GLU A 334 5.17 0.18 8.42
C GLU A 334 6.26 0.55 7.41
N MET A 335 6.84 1.75 7.56
CA MET A 335 7.86 2.30 6.65
C MET A 335 9.17 2.66 7.36
N SER A 336 9.45 2.03 8.48
CA SER A 336 10.54 2.43 9.39
C SER A 336 11.96 2.24 8.81
N GLY A 337 12.12 1.33 7.84
CA GLY A 337 13.36 1.18 7.07
C GLY A 337 13.50 2.16 5.90
N GLY A 338 12.43 2.94 5.61
CA GLY A 338 12.38 3.87 4.48
C GLY A 338 11.86 3.27 3.18
N ALA A 339 11.51 4.16 2.23
CA ALA A 339 11.12 3.80 0.88
C ALA A 339 11.65 4.85 -0.11
N LYS A 340 12.25 4.42 -1.23
CA LYS A 340 12.85 5.38 -2.18
C LYS A 340 12.89 4.86 -3.62
N ASN A 341 12.92 5.81 -4.56
CA ASN A 341 12.98 5.54 -6.00
C ASN A 341 11.82 4.64 -6.45
N ILE A 342 10.60 5.08 -6.18
CA ILE A 342 9.38 4.35 -6.51
C ILE A 342 8.66 5.07 -7.63
N TYR A 343 8.26 4.32 -8.65
CA TYR A 343 7.59 4.80 -9.85
C TYR A 343 6.23 4.11 -9.96
N VAL A 344 5.17 4.89 -10.12
CA VAL A 344 3.80 4.39 -10.32
C VAL A 344 3.22 5.05 -11.55
N GLU A 345 2.85 4.28 -12.57
CA GLU A 345 2.37 4.85 -13.81
C GLU A 345 1.24 4.05 -14.46
N ASN A 346 0.35 4.76 -15.14
CA ASN A 346 -0.74 4.15 -15.93
C ASN A 346 -1.63 3.21 -15.09
N CYS A 347 -2.03 3.61 -13.89
CA CYS A 347 -2.86 2.79 -13.01
C CYS A 347 -4.26 3.38 -12.87
N THR A 348 -5.23 2.51 -12.57
CA THR A 348 -6.63 2.88 -12.35
C THR A 348 -7.10 2.37 -10.99
N PHE A 349 -7.72 3.25 -10.19
CA PHE A 349 -8.29 2.90 -8.87
C PHE A 349 -9.79 3.16 -8.88
N ILE A 350 -10.58 2.16 -8.52
CA ILE A 350 -12.05 2.22 -8.61
C ILE A 350 -12.67 1.75 -7.29
N GLY A 351 -13.44 2.63 -6.65
CA GLY A 351 -14.14 2.31 -5.40
C GLY A 351 -13.21 2.01 -4.23
N THR A 352 -11.95 2.47 -4.28
CA THR A 352 -11.03 2.36 -3.14
C THR A 352 -11.36 3.40 -2.08
N ASP A 353 -11.09 3.10 -0.79
CA ASP A 353 -11.30 4.09 0.26
C ASP A 353 -10.43 5.34 0.00
N ILE A 354 -9.17 5.14 -0.36
CA ILE A 354 -8.20 6.19 -0.70
C ILE A 354 -7.57 5.86 -2.06
N GLY A 355 -7.32 6.86 -2.87
CA GLY A 355 -6.64 6.65 -4.16
C GLY A 355 -5.13 6.43 -3.97
N LEU A 356 -4.38 7.51 -3.74
CA LEU A 356 -2.96 7.49 -3.39
C LEU A 356 -2.82 7.74 -1.89
N ARG A 357 -2.26 6.78 -1.15
CA ARG A 357 -2.27 6.79 0.31
C ARG A 357 -0.85 6.71 0.88
N PHE A 358 -0.38 7.79 1.52
CA PHE A 358 0.91 7.85 2.20
C PHE A 358 0.66 8.06 3.69
N LYS A 359 0.87 7.00 4.49
CA LYS A 359 0.49 6.99 5.91
C LYS A 359 1.66 6.59 6.80
N THR A 360 1.80 7.31 7.92
CA THR A 360 2.79 7.02 8.96
C THR A 360 2.37 7.64 10.29
N THR A 361 3.15 7.45 11.32
CA THR A 361 2.92 8.06 12.64
C THR A 361 4.25 8.25 13.37
N ARG A 362 4.25 9.14 14.36
CA ARG A 362 5.38 9.24 15.31
C ARG A 362 5.74 7.86 15.87
N GLY A 363 7.02 7.61 16.11
CA GLY A 363 7.52 6.30 16.53
C GLY A 363 8.00 5.42 15.37
N ARG A 364 7.44 5.56 14.16
CA ARG A 364 7.88 4.82 12.98
C ARG A 364 9.30 5.17 12.56
N GLY A 365 9.62 6.47 12.49
CA GLY A 365 10.84 6.91 11.82
C GLY A 365 10.83 6.59 10.32
N GLY A 366 12.02 6.51 9.73
CA GLY A 366 12.18 6.21 8.30
C GLY A 366 11.93 7.42 7.38
N VAL A 367 12.46 7.34 6.18
CA VAL A 367 12.35 8.37 5.15
C VAL A 367 11.72 7.79 3.90
N VAL A 368 10.65 8.40 3.43
CA VAL A 368 10.04 8.11 2.12
C VAL A 368 10.38 9.26 1.19
N GLU A 369 11.11 8.95 0.12
CA GLU A 369 11.60 9.97 -0.80
C GLU A 369 11.76 9.50 -2.24
N ASN A 370 11.78 10.47 -3.17
CA ASN A 370 11.93 10.21 -4.60
C ASN A 370 10.83 9.29 -5.14
N ILE A 371 9.59 9.72 -4.94
CA ILE A 371 8.38 9.02 -5.38
C ILE A 371 7.84 9.73 -6.63
N PHE A 372 7.65 8.99 -7.70
CA PHE A 372 7.24 9.50 -9.00
C PHE A 372 5.95 8.81 -9.44
N ILE A 373 4.87 9.58 -9.55
CA ILE A 373 3.54 9.08 -9.88
C ILE A 373 3.05 9.81 -11.12
N ASN A 374 2.60 9.05 -12.12
CA ASN A 374 2.18 9.63 -13.38
C ASN A 374 1.03 8.85 -14.01
N ASN A 375 0.08 9.57 -14.59
CA ASN A 375 -1.04 9.00 -15.34
C ASN A 375 -1.87 8.02 -14.49
N ILE A 376 -2.59 8.56 -13.50
CA ILE A 376 -3.47 7.81 -12.60
C ILE A 376 -4.92 8.24 -12.84
N SER A 377 -5.79 7.27 -13.05
CA SER A 377 -7.24 7.49 -13.13
C SER A 377 -7.93 6.95 -11.89
N MET A 378 -8.83 7.72 -11.31
CA MET A 378 -9.57 7.37 -10.11
C MET A 378 -11.07 7.57 -10.32
N LYS A 379 -11.87 6.65 -9.79
CA LYS A 379 -13.33 6.74 -9.84
C LYS A 379 -13.96 6.24 -8.54
N ASP A 380 -14.94 7.00 -8.03
CA ASP A 380 -15.72 6.64 -6.85
C ASP A 380 -14.83 6.34 -5.63
N ILE A 381 -13.88 7.23 -5.34
CA ILE A 381 -13.02 7.15 -4.16
C ILE A 381 -13.85 7.57 -2.93
N ILE A 382 -13.89 6.72 -1.90
CA ILE A 382 -14.76 6.96 -0.73
C ILE A 382 -14.26 8.12 0.12
N GLY A 383 -12.96 8.19 0.36
CA GLY A 383 -12.30 9.25 1.12
C GLY A 383 -11.48 10.18 0.23
N GLU A 384 -10.19 10.24 0.45
CA GLU A 384 -9.30 11.17 -0.24
C GLU A 384 -8.77 10.60 -1.56
N ALA A 385 -8.79 11.41 -2.64
CA ALA A 385 -8.11 11.01 -3.87
C ALA A 385 -6.59 10.92 -3.65
N ILE A 386 -6.01 11.88 -2.90
CA ILE A 386 -4.58 11.88 -2.52
C ILE A 386 -4.46 12.22 -1.03
N LEU A 387 -3.89 11.30 -0.26
CA LEU A 387 -3.69 11.43 1.18
C LEU A 387 -2.20 11.33 1.57
N PHE A 388 -1.73 12.33 2.30
CA PHE A 388 -0.50 12.28 3.10
C PHE A 388 -0.86 12.46 4.57
N ASP A 389 -0.67 11.44 5.39
CA ASP A 389 -1.04 11.47 6.80
C ASP A 389 0.07 10.95 7.71
N MET A 390 0.59 11.85 8.57
CA MET A 390 1.60 11.52 9.57
C MET A 390 1.02 11.31 10.98
N TYR A 391 -0.30 11.13 11.09
CA TYR A 391 -1.01 10.84 12.33
C TYR A 391 -1.81 9.53 12.27
N TYR A 392 -1.40 8.60 11.41
CA TYR A 392 -2.10 7.33 11.25
C TYR A 392 -2.19 6.57 12.58
N ALA A 393 -3.43 6.30 13.03
CA ALA A 393 -3.71 5.66 14.32
C ALA A 393 -3.02 6.33 15.54
N ALA A 394 -2.73 7.64 15.45
CA ALA A 394 -2.09 8.39 16.51
C ALA A 394 -3.02 8.52 17.74
N GLN A 395 -2.42 8.48 18.92
CA GLN A 395 -3.08 8.84 20.18
C GLN A 395 -2.85 10.33 20.54
N ASP A 396 -1.95 10.99 19.82
CA ASP A 396 -1.66 12.40 20.03
C ASP A 396 -2.79 13.30 19.53
N PRO A 397 -3.00 14.47 20.15
CA PRO A 397 -3.93 15.45 19.64
C PRO A 397 -3.58 15.84 18.21
N ILE A 398 -4.51 15.64 17.30
CA ILE A 398 -4.35 16.02 15.91
C ILE A 398 -4.50 17.54 15.84
N ALA A 399 -3.55 18.23 15.21
CA ALA A 399 -3.57 19.67 15.03
C ALA A 399 -4.55 20.09 13.90
N LEU A 400 -5.83 19.77 14.05
CA LEU A 400 -6.89 20.20 13.16
C LEU A 400 -7.78 21.23 13.87
N ALA A 401 -8.29 22.20 13.12
CA ALA A 401 -9.43 22.99 13.54
C ALA A 401 -10.63 22.03 13.61
N GLY A 402 -11.18 21.83 14.80
CA GLY A 402 -12.38 20.99 14.99
C GLY A 402 -13.61 21.56 14.26
N GLU A 403 -14.72 20.86 14.31
CA GLU A 403 -16.00 21.28 13.67
C GLU A 403 -16.39 22.74 14.05
N LYS A 404 -16.05 23.18 15.25
CA LYS A 404 -16.28 24.56 15.72
C LYS A 404 -15.17 25.53 15.31
N ARG A 405 -14.19 25.09 14.51
CA ARG A 405 -13.03 25.89 14.09
C ARG A 405 -12.30 26.57 15.25
N GLU A 406 -12.02 25.82 16.29
CA GLU A 406 -11.14 26.27 17.37
C GLU A 406 -9.67 26.22 16.90
N ALA A 407 -8.84 27.13 17.45
CA ALA A 407 -7.42 27.12 17.14
C ALA A 407 -6.78 25.76 17.47
N PRO A 408 -6.08 25.11 16.54
CA PRO A 408 -5.52 23.79 16.77
C PRO A 408 -4.45 23.84 17.88
N LYS A 409 -4.52 22.87 18.78
CA LYS A 409 -3.48 22.71 19.82
C LYS A 409 -2.24 22.08 19.18
N VAL A 410 -1.24 22.89 18.89
CA VAL A 410 0.03 22.42 18.31
C VAL A 410 0.95 21.91 19.40
N VAL A 411 1.40 20.65 19.28
CA VAL A 411 2.40 20.05 20.15
C VAL A 411 3.64 19.71 19.32
N MET A 412 4.73 20.42 19.53
CA MET A 412 6.02 20.14 18.90
C MET A 412 6.83 19.20 19.76
N LEU A 413 7.23 18.05 19.20
CA LEU A 413 8.10 17.10 19.86
C LEU A 413 9.54 17.20 19.34
N PRO A 414 10.56 16.77 20.11
CA PRO A 414 11.93 16.68 19.62
C PRO A 414 12.00 15.75 18.40
N VAL A 415 12.74 16.20 17.38
CA VAL A 415 13.05 15.37 16.21
C VAL A 415 14.07 14.30 16.60
N THR A 416 13.73 13.04 16.37
CA THR A 416 14.58 11.88 16.68
C THR A 416 14.61 10.91 15.49
N GLU A 417 15.32 9.80 15.59
CA GLU A 417 15.29 8.70 14.61
C GLU A 417 13.89 8.09 14.45
N ALA A 418 13.02 8.27 15.45
CA ALA A 418 11.64 7.79 15.43
C ALA A 418 10.66 8.77 14.76
N THR A 419 11.15 9.94 14.32
CA THR A 419 10.35 10.94 13.59
C THR A 419 10.34 10.60 12.10
N PRO A 420 9.19 10.23 11.51
CA PRO A 420 9.10 9.86 10.10
C PRO A 420 9.20 11.08 9.18
N GLN A 421 9.57 10.85 7.91
CA GLN A 421 9.71 11.89 6.91
C GLN A 421 9.08 11.49 5.58
N PHE A 422 8.25 12.37 5.00
CA PHE A 422 7.81 12.34 3.62
C PHE A 422 8.39 13.53 2.86
N ARG A 423 9.14 13.27 1.77
CA ARG A 423 9.75 14.32 0.97
C ARG A 423 10.02 13.93 -0.49
N ASN A 424 10.12 14.92 -1.36
CA ASN A 424 10.50 14.76 -2.78
C ASN A 424 9.54 13.84 -3.55
N PHE A 425 8.25 14.20 -3.58
CA PHE A 425 7.25 13.53 -4.40
C PHE A 425 6.97 14.34 -5.66
N ARG A 426 6.75 13.67 -6.78
CA ARG A 426 6.24 14.24 -8.03
C ARG A 426 5.03 13.44 -8.48
N VAL A 427 3.88 14.11 -8.51
CA VAL A 427 2.59 13.50 -8.84
C VAL A 427 2.02 14.28 -10.02
N SER A 428 1.82 13.62 -11.15
CA SER A 428 1.41 14.29 -12.39
C SER A 428 0.35 13.48 -13.14
N ASN A 429 -0.47 14.20 -13.93
CA ASN A 429 -1.49 13.61 -14.79
C ASN A 429 -2.44 12.70 -14.00
N VAL A 430 -3.07 13.24 -12.94
CA VAL A 430 -4.04 12.52 -12.11
C VAL A 430 -5.44 13.03 -12.37
N PHE A 431 -6.35 12.10 -12.65
CA PHE A 431 -7.76 12.39 -12.91
C PHE A 431 -8.60 11.63 -11.89
N CYS A 432 -9.45 12.35 -11.15
CA CYS A 432 -10.37 11.76 -10.18
C CYS A 432 -11.80 12.19 -10.47
N ASN A 433 -12.68 11.21 -10.67
CA ASN A 433 -14.11 11.39 -10.81
C ASN A 433 -14.81 10.88 -9.55
N GLY A 434 -14.97 11.77 -8.57
CA GLY A 434 -15.62 11.48 -7.29
C GLY A 434 -14.65 11.03 -6.19
N ALA A 435 -14.53 11.88 -5.17
CA ALA A 435 -13.86 11.61 -3.90
C ALA A 435 -14.56 12.41 -2.79
N GLU A 436 -14.33 12.08 -1.53
CA GLU A 436 -14.75 12.93 -0.42
C GLU A 436 -13.86 14.19 -0.36
N LYS A 437 -12.55 14.03 -0.51
CA LYS A 437 -11.60 15.14 -0.53
C LYS A 437 -10.59 15.00 -1.69
N ALA A 438 -10.32 16.10 -2.37
CA ALA A 438 -9.40 16.10 -3.51
C ALA A 438 -7.96 15.79 -3.10
N VAL A 439 -7.41 16.55 -2.14
CA VAL A 439 -6.06 16.35 -1.58
C VAL A 439 -6.08 16.66 -0.09
N PHE A 440 -5.52 15.76 0.70
CA PHE A 440 -5.33 15.97 2.13
C PHE A 440 -3.86 15.73 2.51
N ILE A 441 -3.21 16.77 3.05
CA ILE A 441 -1.81 16.73 3.49
C ILE A 441 -1.78 17.12 4.96
N ARG A 442 -1.32 16.19 5.83
CA ARG A 442 -1.23 16.41 7.27
C ARG A 442 0.14 15.95 7.79
N GLY A 443 1.06 16.91 7.90
CA GLY A 443 2.40 16.70 8.44
C GLY A 443 2.46 16.81 9.95
N LEU A 444 3.66 16.61 10.51
CA LEU A 444 3.97 16.89 11.92
C LEU A 444 4.48 18.32 12.06
N PRO A 445 4.14 19.02 13.15
CA PRO A 445 4.66 20.37 13.41
C PRO A 445 6.19 20.43 13.43
N GLU A 446 6.83 19.44 14.04
CA GLU A 446 8.28 19.29 14.13
C GLU A 446 8.92 18.71 12.86
N MET A 447 8.13 18.06 12.00
CA MET A 447 8.60 17.43 10.76
C MET A 447 7.56 17.61 9.66
N ASN A 448 7.58 18.74 9.01
CA ASN A 448 6.67 19.03 7.89
C ASN A 448 6.88 18.06 6.74
N ILE A 449 5.81 17.74 6.03
CA ILE A 449 5.86 17.10 4.72
C ILE A 449 6.51 18.07 3.73
N LYS A 450 7.50 17.60 2.93
CA LYS A 450 8.36 18.52 2.17
C LYS A 450 8.48 18.20 0.68
N ASN A 451 8.56 19.27 -0.12
CA ASN A 451 8.97 19.20 -1.54
C ASN A 451 8.08 18.27 -2.36
N ILE A 452 6.80 18.57 -2.44
CA ILE A 452 5.85 17.85 -3.29
C ILE A 452 5.45 18.73 -4.47
N VAL A 453 5.47 18.15 -5.67
CA VAL A 453 5.00 18.82 -6.88
C VAL A 453 3.81 18.04 -7.45
N PHE A 454 2.67 18.70 -7.52
CA PHE A 454 1.47 18.24 -8.19
C PHE A 454 1.33 18.99 -9.52
N SER A 455 1.09 18.27 -10.62
CA SER A 455 0.97 18.90 -11.93
C SER A 455 -0.04 18.21 -12.84
N ASN A 456 -0.75 19.01 -13.63
CA ASN A 456 -1.71 18.55 -14.65
C ASN A 456 -2.77 17.60 -14.05
N MET A 457 -3.59 18.10 -13.15
CA MET A 457 -4.60 17.30 -12.47
C MET A 457 -6.00 17.85 -12.69
N ILE A 458 -6.99 16.96 -12.68
CA ILE A 458 -8.42 17.30 -12.56
C ILE A 458 -9.02 16.44 -11.45
N LEU A 459 -9.45 17.09 -10.38
CA LEU A 459 -9.91 16.41 -9.17
C LEU A 459 -11.33 16.86 -8.81
N GLN A 460 -12.33 16.02 -9.05
CA GLN A 460 -13.70 16.20 -8.62
C GLN A 460 -13.92 15.53 -7.26
N ALA A 461 -14.41 16.28 -6.27
CA ALA A 461 -14.60 15.80 -4.91
C ALA A 461 -15.70 16.58 -4.17
N THR A 462 -16.09 16.12 -2.98
CA THR A 462 -16.99 16.91 -2.09
C THR A 462 -16.22 18.11 -1.53
N HIS A 463 -15.00 17.92 -1.03
CA HIS A 463 -14.14 18.97 -0.50
C HIS A 463 -12.89 19.16 -1.35
N GLY A 464 -12.31 20.35 -1.29
CA GLY A 464 -11.15 20.73 -2.07
C GLY A 464 -9.81 20.22 -1.52
N ILE A 465 -8.84 21.11 -1.41
CA ILE A 465 -7.47 20.82 -0.94
C ILE A 465 -7.30 21.29 0.50
N GLU A 466 -6.81 20.42 1.37
CA GLU A 466 -6.46 20.75 2.74
C GLU A 466 -4.97 20.43 2.99
N ILE A 467 -4.22 21.41 3.53
CA ILE A 467 -2.78 21.33 3.74
C ILE A 467 -2.45 21.79 5.16
N SER A 468 -1.86 20.93 5.97
CA SER A 468 -1.36 21.28 7.29
C SER A 468 0.06 20.79 7.51
N GLU A 469 0.88 21.61 8.16
CA GLU A 469 2.27 21.29 8.52
C GLU A 469 3.08 20.78 7.31
N ALA A 470 3.08 21.59 6.23
CA ALA A 470 3.76 21.26 4.98
C ALA A 470 4.66 22.41 4.51
N THR A 471 5.72 22.10 3.79
CA THR A 471 6.70 23.07 3.29
C THR A 471 7.14 22.73 1.87
N GLY A 472 7.12 23.72 0.96
CA GLY A 472 7.59 23.53 -0.41
C GLY A 472 6.65 22.68 -1.25
N ILE A 473 5.36 22.97 -1.21
CA ILE A 473 4.34 22.26 -2.00
C ILE A 473 3.98 23.12 -3.21
N THR A 474 4.00 22.54 -4.39
CA THR A 474 3.63 23.22 -5.63
C THR A 474 2.46 22.52 -6.32
N PHE A 475 1.44 23.29 -6.67
CA PHE A 475 0.34 22.88 -7.53
C PHE A 475 0.45 23.67 -8.85
N ASN A 476 0.72 22.97 -9.94
CA ASN A 476 0.89 23.56 -11.27
C ASN A 476 -0.13 22.98 -12.25
N ASN A 477 -0.97 23.83 -12.83
CA ASN A 477 -2.04 23.43 -13.75
C ASN A 477 -2.96 22.35 -13.14
N VAL A 478 -3.55 22.69 -11.98
CA VAL A 478 -4.47 21.81 -11.25
C VAL A 478 -5.87 22.40 -11.28
N GLU A 479 -6.83 21.58 -11.68
CA GLU A 479 -8.25 21.90 -11.62
C GLU A 479 -8.88 21.13 -10.46
N VAL A 480 -9.45 21.84 -9.50
CA VAL A 480 -10.16 21.27 -8.36
C VAL A 480 -11.63 21.62 -8.51
N ILE A 481 -12.50 20.61 -8.52
CA ILE A 481 -13.95 20.76 -8.70
C ILE A 481 -14.65 20.26 -7.43
N PRO A 482 -14.59 21.02 -6.33
CA PRO A 482 -15.27 20.65 -5.09
C PRO A 482 -16.76 21.00 -5.14
N ALA A 483 -17.61 20.17 -4.53
CA ALA A 483 -19.02 20.48 -4.31
C ALA A 483 -19.17 21.54 -3.20
N ASP A 484 -18.39 21.43 -2.12
CA ASP A 484 -18.26 22.45 -1.09
C ASP A 484 -17.10 23.40 -1.45
N THR A 485 -17.42 24.69 -1.59
CA THR A 485 -16.47 25.74 -1.97
C THR A 485 -16.14 26.70 -0.83
N ASN A 486 -16.36 26.30 0.43
CA ASN A 486 -16.09 27.13 1.61
C ASN A 486 -15.18 26.42 2.66
N PRO A 487 -13.86 26.40 2.42
CA PRO A 487 -13.08 26.93 1.30
C PRO A 487 -12.82 25.90 0.19
N VAL A 488 -12.36 26.37 -0.96
CA VAL A 488 -11.78 25.50 -2.00
C VAL A 488 -10.41 24.97 -1.53
N ILE A 489 -9.61 25.83 -0.86
CA ILE A 489 -8.28 25.51 -0.36
C ILE A 489 -8.14 25.96 1.10
N ASP A 490 -7.83 25.02 1.98
CA ASP A 490 -7.58 25.26 3.41
C ASP A 490 -6.09 25.01 3.72
N ILE A 491 -5.40 25.99 4.29
CA ILE A 491 -3.95 25.93 4.59
C ILE A 491 -3.74 26.27 6.04
N LEU A 492 -3.10 25.37 6.79
CA LEU A 492 -2.81 25.56 8.19
C LEU A 492 -1.30 25.38 8.48
N ASN A 493 -0.67 26.36 9.16
CA ASN A 493 0.73 26.28 9.60
C ASN A 493 1.72 25.82 8.52
N SER A 494 1.49 26.15 7.28
CA SER A 494 2.28 25.67 6.15
C SER A 494 2.99 26.83 5.45
N ASN A 495 4.14 26.55 4.84
CA ASN A 495 4.92 27.60 4.21
C ASN A 495 5.50 27.19 2.85
N THR A 496 5.84 28.21 2.06
CA THR A 496 6.40 28.00 0.70
C THR A 496 5.47 27.17 -0.17
N ILE A 497 4.20 27.58 -0.23
CA ILE A 497 3.17 26.91 -1.05
C ILE A 497 2.94 27.72 -2.31
N VAL A 498 2.94 27.06 -3.46
CA VAL A 498 2.77 27.71 -4.77
C VAL A 498 1.56 27.10 -5.50
N PHE A 499 0.64 27.96 -5.90
CA PHE A 499 -0.43 27.63 -6.83
C PHE A 499 -0.19 28.38 -8.15
N ASP A 500 0.14 27.67 -9.22
CA ASP A 500 0.27 28.22 -10.56
C ASP A 500 -0.77 27.61 -11.49
N LYS A 501 -1.55 28.47 -12.17
CA LYS A 501 -2.65 28.04 -13.06
C LYS A 501 -3.68 27.16 -12.37
N LEU A 502 -4.07 27.54 -11.13
CA LEU A 502 -5.16 26.88 -10.41
C LEU A 502 -6.50 27.19 -11.09
N LYS A 503 -7.31 26.14 -11.31
CA LYS A 503 -8.70 26.28 -11.76
C LYS A 503 -9.64 25.75 -10.68
N TYR A 504 -10.77 26.43 -10.50
CA TYR A 504 -11.77 26.10 -9.50
C TYR A 504 -13.18 26.56 -9.98
N PRO A 505 -14.29 26.13 -9.35
CA PRO A 505 -15.63 26.50 -9.78
C PRO A 505 -15.86 28.01 -9.75
N MET A 506 -16.51 28.52 -10.77
CA MET A 506 -16.94 29.93 -10.79
C MET A 506 -17.91 30.20 -9.62
N SER A 507 -17.83 31.39 -9.04
CA SER A 507 -18.65 31.79 -7.89
C SER A 507 -18.39 30.99 -6.60
N ALA A 508 -17.18 30.38 -6.46
CA ALA A 508 -16.77 29.74 -5.23
C ALA A 508 -16.94 30.70 -4.04
N GLU A 509 -17.42 30.20 -2.91
CA GLU A 509 -17.73 31.04 -1.75
C GLU A 509 -16.47 31.64 -1.15
N LEU A 510 -15.48 30.81 -0.86
CA LEU A 510 -14.17 31.20 -0.34
C LEU A 510 -13.07 30.42 -1.06
N LEU A 511 -12.14 31.13 -1.71
CA LEU A 511 -11.06 30.46 -2.44
C LEU A 511 -9.98 29.91 -1.51
N PHE A 512 -9.40 30.78 -0.66
CA PHE A 512 -8.35 30.41 0.29
C PHE A 512 -8.73 30.70 1.73
N ARG A 513 -8.56 29.74 2.61
CA ARG A 513 -8.51 29.92 4.04
C ARG A 513 -7.09 29.66 4.50
N VAL A 514 -6.50 30.59 5.23
CA VAL A 514 -5.11 30.48 5.72
C VAL A 514 -5.12 30.65 7.23
N GLY A 515 -4.64 29.65 7.95
CA GLY A 515 -4.64 29.61 9.41
C GLY A 515 -3.25 29.35 9.99
N GLY A 516 -3.06 29.82 11.23
CA GLY A 516 -1.87 29.59 12.04
C GLY A 516 -0.74 30.59 11.85
N ASP A 517 -0.04 30.87 12.92
CA ASP A 517 1.03 31.88 13.00
C ASP A 517 2.30 31.49 12.22
N ARG A 518 2.43 30.23 11.82
CA ARG A 518 3.52 29.70 10.99
C ARG A 518 3.23 29.70 9.50
N ALA A 519 2.00 30.03 9.10
CA ALA A 519 1.65 30.17 7.69
C ALA A 519 2.39 31.36 7.06
N ASN A 520 3.17 31.12 6.00
CA ASN A 520 3.88 32.19 5.30
C ASN A 520 4.31 31.77 3.89
N ASN A 521 4.71 32.76 3.09
CA ASN A 521 5.25 32.56 1.74
C ASN A 521 4.36 31.69 0.83
N ILE A 522 3.05 31.94 0.87
CA ILE A 522 2.07 31.30 -0.01
C ILE A 522 1.88 32.21 -1.22
N SER A 523 1.98 31.67 -2.43
CA SER A 523 1.85 32.46 -3.66
C SER A 523 0.88 31.82 -4.65
N VAL A 524 0.10 32.68 -5.30
CA VAL A 524 -0.86 32.32 -6.35
C VAL A 524 -0.50 33.09 -7.61
N THR A 525 -0.23 32.38 -8.70
CA THR A 525 0.17 32.96 -9.98
C THR A 525 -0.69 32.42 -11.12
N ASN A 526 -0.85 33.19 -12.18
CA ASN A 526 -1.57 32.80 -13.40
C ASN A 526 -2.96 32.19 -13.16
N THR A 527 -3.65 32.67 -12.10
CA THR A 527 -4.94 32.15 -11.63
C THR A 527 -5.98 33.27 -11.62
N ASN A 528 -7.14 33.04 -12.21
CA ASN A 528 -8.25 33.97 -12.13
C ASN A 528 -8.92 33.90 -10.75
N THR A 529 -8.59 34.82 -9.86
CA THR A 529 -9.17 34.88 -8.50
C THR A 529 -10.42 35.77 -8.39
N PHE A 530 -10.82 36.42 -9.48
CA PHE A 530 -12.00 37.29 -9.48
C PHE A 530 -13.32 36.55 -9.54
N SER A 531 -13.31 35.27 -9.86
CA SER A 531 -14.51 34.43 -9.93
C SER A 531 -14.99 33.94 -8.56
N ALA A 532 -14.21 34.07 -7.49
CA ALA A 532 -14.62 33.75 -6.13
C ALA A 532 -15.33 34.94 -5.47
N LYS A 533 -16.39 34.66 -4.66
CA LYS A 533 -17.07 35.68 -3.86
C LYS A 533 -16.13 36.31 -2.82
N GLN A 534 -15.35 35.47 -2.15
CA GLN A 534 -14.27 35.88 -1.23
C GLN A 534 -12.97 35.21 -1.64
N LYS A 535 -11.89 35.99 -1.81
CA LYS A 535 -10.61 35.46 -2.26
C LYS A 535 -9.84 34.77 -1.14
N MET A 536 -9.85 35.33 0.07
CA MET A 536 -9.07 34.82 1.18
C MET A 536 -9.70 35.19 2.53
N GLN A 537 -9.44 34.34 3.51
CA GLN A 537 -9.77 34.51 4.91
C GLN A 537 -8.56 34.09 5.75
N PHE A 538 -8.23 34.86 6.79
CA PHE A 538 -7.10 34.58 7.70
C PHE A 538 -7.64 34.30 9.09
N GLU A 539 -7.04 33.31 9.79
CA GLU A 539 -7.47 32.90 11.12
C GLU A 539 -6.29 32.32 11.94
N PHE A 540 -6.49 32.14 13.23
CA PHE A 540 -5.51 31.52 14.14
C PHE A 540 -4.11 32.18 14.11
N GLY A 541 -4.04 33.47 13.92
CA GLY A 541 -2.79 34.24 13.92
C GLY A 541 -2.07 34.31 12.57
N ALA A 542 -2.64 33.79 11.50
CA ALA A 542 -2.10 33.95 10.15
C ALA A 542 -2.14 35.43 9.74
N LYS A 543 -1.05 35.94 9.16
CA LYS A 543 -0.93 37.33 8.70
C LYS A 543 -1.45 37.45 7.26
N GLU A 544 -1.97 38.64 6.91
CA GLU A 544 -2.47 38.91 5.55
C GLU A 544 -1.37 38.79 4.48
N ASP A 545 -0.13 39.08 4.79
CA ASP A 545 1.01 38.98 3.89
C ASP A 545 1.53 37.54 3.71
N ALA A 546 0.98 36.57 4.46
CA ALA A 546 1.30 35.16 4.32
C ALA A 546 0.92 34.61 2.92
N LEU A 547 -0.14 35.16 2.28
CA LEU A 547 -0.59 34.79 0.95
C LEU A 547 -0.52 35.99 0.00
N LYS A 548 0.14 35.79 -1.15
CA LYS A 548 0.29 36.81 -2.20
C LYS A 548 -0.29 36.32 -3.53
N ILE A 549 -1.25 37.06 -4.05
CA ILE A 549 -1.81 36.84 -5.40
C ILE A 549 -1.06 37.75 -6.37
N LYS A 550 -0.46 37.17 -7.42
CA LYS A 550 0.35 37.88 -8.42
C LYS A 550 -0.23 37.75 -9.82
#